data_a4f1e0632703f4c6c2cfb70afe801e5f
#
_entry.id   a4f1e0632703f4c6c2cfb70afe801e5f
#
_cell.length_a   1.000
_cell.length_b   1.000
_cell.length_c   1.000
_cell.angle_alpha   90.00
_cell.angle_beta   90.00
_cell.angle_gamma   90.00
#
_symmetry.space_group_name_H-M   'P 1'
#
loop_
_entity.id
_entity.type
_entity.pdbx_description
1 polymer ?
#
loop_
_entity_poly.entity_id
_entity_poly.type
_entity_poly.pdbx_seq_one_letter_code
_entity_poly.pdbx_strand_id
1 'polypeptide(L)'
;MENGTKLRILYLYQHLVQHTDAEHTLSTAELMKILKEDYSFKVSRNTISDDLAMLHDCGLHIEHYESTQNKYYYDGHVYELPELKVLVDAIASSKFITQRKSEELITKLLTLTNSRNVAKLRRHIYAAGRVESENEHGYYIVDAINEAIDTKRKISFYYTDFDIAKQCYVTNDGNPY
;
A
#
# COMPACT_ATOMS: atom_id res chain seq x y z
N MET A 1 -19.58 0.25 28.40
CA MET A 1 -19.21 -1.14 28.05
C MET A 1 -19.36 -1.43 26.56
N GLU A 2 -20.38 -0.92 25.86
CA GLU A 2 -20.60 -1.16 24.42
C GLU A 2 -19.47 -0.67 23.50
N ASN A 3 -18.88 0.48 23.79
CA ASN A 3 -17.77 1.02 23.00
C ASN A 3 -16.49 0.17 23.06
N GLY A 4 -16.23 -0.51 24.19
CA GLY A 4 -15.06 -1.37 24.34
C GLY A 4 -15.12 -2.62 23.47
N THR A 5 -16.31 -3.22 23.29
CA THR A 5 -16.50 -4.40 22.43
C THR A 5 -16.27 -4.05 20.96
N LYS A 6 -16.83 -2.94 20.48
CA LYS A 6 -16.67 -2.48 19.10
C LYS A 6 -15.20 -2.19 18.76
N LEU A 7 -14.50 -1.49 19.65
CA LEU A 7 -13.08 -1.19 19.50
C LEU A 7 -12.22 -2.47 19.49
N ARG A 8 -12.53 -3.44 20.36
CA ARG A 8 -11.81 -4.71 20.42
C ARG A 8 -11.85 -5.45 19.08
N ILE A 9 -13.03 -5.58 18.47
CA ILE A 9 -13.21 -6.26 17.19
C ILE A 9 -12.42 -5.56 16.10
N LEU A 10 -12.43 -4.22 16.05
CA LEU A 10 -11.66 -3.44 15.09
C LEU A 10 -10.16 -3.64 15.26
N TYR A 11 -9.64 -3.62 16.50
CA TYR A 11 -8.22 -3.88 16.76
C TYR A 11 -7.83 -5.31 16.42
N LEU A 12 -8.69 -6.30 16.72
CA LEU A 12 -8.48 -7.69 16.35
C LEU A 12 -8.35 -7.83 14.83
N TYR A 13 -9.30 -7.27 14.08
CA TYR A 13 -9.27 -7.27 12.62
C TYR A 13 -8.02 -6.57 12.08
N GLN A 14 -7.73 -5.35 12.52
CA GLN A 14 -6.56 -4.60 12.10
C GLN A 14 -5.26 -5.35 12.37
N HIS A 15 -5.15 -6.01 13.51
CA HIS A 15 -3.96 -6.81 13.84
C HIS A 15 -3.80 -8.00 12.90
N LEU A 16 -4.88 -8.73 12.60
CA LEU A 16 -4.85 -9.84 11.64
C LEU A 16 -4.43 -9.35 10.25
N VAL A 17 -5.02 -8.30 9.73
CA VAL A 17 -4.66 -7.72 8.42
C VAL A 17 -3.18 -7.32 8.34
N GLN A 18 -2.65 -6.74 9.41
CA GLN A 18 -1.29 -6.21 9.42
C GLN A 18 -0.21 -7.26 9.69
N HIS A 19 -0.54 -8.35 10.39
CA HIS A 19 0.48 -9.24 10.95
C HIS A 19 0.34 -10.70 10.55
N THR A 20 -0.73 -11.07 9.83
CA THR A 20 -0.96 -12.46 9.43
C THR A 20 -1.07 -12.67 7.93
N ASP A 21 -0.83 -13.88 7.52
CA ASP A 21 -1.03 -14.45 6.18
C ASP A 21 -1.12 -15.99 6.32
N ALA A 22 -1.30 -16.71 5.22
CA ALA A 22 -1.41 -18.18 5.22
C ALA A 22 -0.19 -18.91 5.82
N GLU A 23 1.01 -18.29 5.76
CA GLU A 23 2.23 -18.84 6.35
C GLU A 23 2.41 -18.44 7.83
N HIS A 24 1.81 -17.32 8.25
CA HIS A 24 1.98 -16.70 9.56
C HIS A 24 0.63 -16.53 10.24
N THR A 25 0.15 -17.57 10.83
CA THR A 25 -1.15 -17.65 11.49
C THR A 25 -1.03 -17.42 13.00
N LEU A 26 -2.09 -16.97 13.64
CA LEU A 26 -2.16 -16.75 15.09
C LEU A 26 -3.21 -17.65 15.74
N SER A 27 -2.87 -18.29 16.86
CA SER A 27 -3.81 -19.03 17.68
C SER A 27 -4.68 -18.10 18.53
N THR A 28 -5.82 -18.60 19.00
CA THR A 28 -6.69 -17.87 19.95
C THR A 28 -5.93 -17.39 21.19
N ALA A 29 -4.97 -18.19 21.69
CA ALA A 29 -4.17 -17.83 22.86
C ALA A 29 -3.23 -16.64 22.58
N GLU A 30 -2.59 -16.63 21.40
CA GLU A 30 -1.74 -15.53 20.96
C GLU A 30 -2.56 -14.24 20.75
N LEU A 31 -3.74 -14.34 20.13
CA LEU A 31 -4.64 -13.19 19.96
C LEU A 31 -5.12 -12.62 21.30
N MET A 32 -5.44 -13.48 22.29
CA MET A 32 -5.77 -13.03 23.63
C MET A 32 -4.60 -12.27 24.29
N LYS A 33 -3.38 -12.77 24.12
CA LYS A 33 -2.16 -12.14 24.65
C LYS A 33 -1.95 -10.77 24.01
N ILE A 34 -2.01 -10.68 22.71
CA ILE A 34 -1.87 -9.45 21.92
C ILE A 34 -2.91 -8.41 22.34
N LEU A 35 -4.19 -8.78 22.39
CA LEU A 35 -5.25 -7.88 22.79
C LEU A 35 -5.07 -7.35 24.22
N LYS A 36 -4.50 -8.15 25.12
CA LYS A 36 -4.20 -7.74 26.49
C LYS A 36 -2.99 -6.81 26.56
N GLU A 37 -1.89 -7.14 25.87
CA GLU A 37 -0.62 -6.42 25.97
C GLU A 37 -0.63 -5.13 25.17
N ASP A 38 -1.10 -5.16 23.91
CA ASP A 38 -1.02 -4.02 23.00
C ASP A 38 -2.24 -3.09 23.09
N TYR A 39 -3.41 -3.66 23.42
CA TYR A 39 -4.67 -2.90 23.39
C TYR A 39 -5.41 -2.85 24.74
N SER A 40 -4.84 -3.44 25.79
CA SER A 40 -5.40 -3.45 27.15
C SER A 40 -6.77 -4.14 27.29
N PHE A 41 -7.15 -5.02 26.35
CA PHE A 41 -8.38 -5.81 26.42
C PHE A 41 -8.13 -7.17 27.06
N LYS A 42 -8.77 -7.42 28.20
CA LYS A 42 -8.77 -8.73 28.86
C LYS A 42 -10.03 -9.50 28.43
N VAL A 43 -9.85 -10.55 27.65
CA VAL A 43 -10.95 -11.32 27.03
C VAL A 43 -10.82 -12.81 27.28
N SER A 44 -11.94 -13.54 27.18
CA SER A 44 -11.97 -15.00 27.23
C SER A 44 -11.73 -15.60 25.84
N ARG A 45 -11.39 -16.91 25.81
CA ARG A 45 -11.26 -17.65 24.56
C ARG A 45 -12.55 -17.63 23.73
N ASN A 46 -13.71 -17.83 24.38
CA ASN A 46 -15.00 -17.83 23.69
C ASN A 46 -15.28 -16.46 23.04
N THR A 47 -14.98 -15.39 23.75
CA THR A 47 -15.15 -14.03 23.21
C THR A 47 -14.33 -13.80 21.93
N ILE A 48 -13.09 -14.30 21.87
CA ILE A 48 -12.27 -14.22 20.65
C ILE A 48 -12.86 -15.07 19.54
N SER A 49 -13.31 -16.28 19.86
CA SER A 49 -13.92 -17.17 18.85
C SER A 49 -15.20 -16.55 18.26
N ASP A 50 -16.03 -15.94 19.11
CA ASP A 50 -17.26 -15.25 18.66
C ASP A 50 -16.92 -14.02 17.80
N ASP A 51 -15.92 -13.22 18.18
CA ASP A 51 -15.46 -12.06 17.41
C ASP A 51 -14.92 -12.50 16.03
N LEU A 52 -14.13 -13.58 15.97
CA LEU A 52 -13.57 -14.10 14.72
C LEU A 52 -14.66 -14.68 13.80
N ALA A 53 -15.63 -15.40 14.36
CA ALA A 53 -16.78 -15.88 13.61
C ALA A 53 -17.58 -14.71 13.03
N MET A 54 -17.82 -13.67 13.81
CA MET A 54 -18.50 -12.46 13.35
C MET A 54 -17.74 -11.78 12.19
N LEU A 55 -16.40 -11.66 12.29
CA LEU A 55 -15.59 -11.07 11.21
C LEU A 55 -15.68 -11.92 9.94
N HIS A 56 -15.62 -13.24 10.06
CA HIS A 56 -15.79 -14.17 8.93
C HIS A 56 -17.19 -14.03 8.29
N ASP A 57 -18.25 -14.04 9.09
CA ASP A 57 -19.65 -13.91 8.62
C ASP A 57 -19.90 -12.55 7.95
N CYS A 58 -19.19 -11.51 8.34
CA CYS A 58 -19.19 -10.20 7.66
C CYS A 58 -18.43 -10.19 6.33
N GLY A 59 -17.82 -11.29 5.90
CA GLY A 59 -17.04 -11.38 4.66
C GLY A 59 -15.68 -10.68 4.72
N LEU A 60 -15.08 -10.55 5.90
CA LEU A 60 -13.82 -9.83 6.09
C LEU A 60 -12.58 -10.73 5.90
N HIS A 61 -12.71 -11.81 5.13
CA HIS A 61 -11.61 -12.70 4.73
C HIS A 61 -10.74 -13.20 5.89
N ILE A 62 -11.37 -13.52 7.03
CA ILE A 62 -10.70 -14.18 8.13
C ILE A 62 -10.83 -15.70 7.93
N GLU A 63 -9.72 -16.35 7.66
CA GLU A 63 -9.63 -17.79 7.46
C GLU A 63 -9.02 -18.48 8.67
N HIS A 64 -9.26 -19.78 8.80
CA HIS A 64 -8.67 -20.58 9.86
C HIS A 64 -8.28 -21.99 9.40
N TYR A 65 -7.24 -22.51 10.02
CA TYR A 65 -6.89 -23.93 9.93
C TYR A 65 -7.42 -24.68 11.15
N GLU A 66 -8.24 -25.70 10.92
CA GLU A 66 -8.65 -26.64 11.94
C GLU A 66 -7.47 -27.53 12.35
N SER A 67 -7.00 -27.37 13.57
CA SER A 67 -5.97 -28.21 14.18
C SER A 67 -6.26 -28.36 15.67
N THR A 68 -5.38 -29.05 16.42
CA THR A 68 -5.46 -29.09 17.90
C THR A 68 -5.53 -27.71 18.55
N GLN A 69 -5.05 -26.66 17.85
CA GLN A 69 -5.25 -25.25 18.17
C GLN A 69 -5.67 -24.54 16.89
N ASN A 70 -6.91 -24.07 16.80
CA ASN A 70 -7.36 -23.27 15.68
C ASN A 70 -6.43 -22.06 15.48
N LYS A 71 -5.96 -21.89 14.26
CA LYS A 71 -5.07 -20.81 13.85
C LYS A 71 -5.76 -19.95 12.82
N TYR A 72 -5.72 -18.65 13.02
CA TYR A 72 -6.44 -17.66 12.21
C TYR A 72 -5.47 -16.77 11.46
N TYR A 73 -5.88 -16.35 10.28
CA TYR A 73 -5.14 -15.43 9.44
C TYR A 73 -6.07 -14.62 8.52
N TYR A 74 -5.54 -13.55 7.97
CA TYR A 74 -6.22 -12.74 6.98
C TYR A 74 -5.79 -13.15 5.57
N ASP A 75 -6.76 -13.46 4.68
CA ASP A 75 -6.54 -13.88 3.28
C ASP A 75 -7.11 -12.89 2.25
N GLY A 76 -7.41 -11.66 2.68
CA GLY A 76 -8.00 -10.64 1.81
C GLY A 76 -7.00 -9.69 1.16
N HIS A 77 -5.69 -9.97 1.16
CA HIS A 77 -4.72 -9.13 0.47
C HIS A 77 -4.91 -9.21 -1.04
N VAL A 78 -5.16 -8.05 -1.67
CA VAL A 78 -5.46 -7.95 -3.11
C VAL A 78 -4.27 -8.35 -3.97
N TYR A 79 -3.06 -8.11 -3.48
CA TYR A 79 -1.81 -8.35 -4.22
C TYR A 79 -0.93 -9.36 -3.50
N GLU A 80 -0.35 -10.27 -4.28
CA GLU A 80 0.75 -11.11 -3.84
C GLU A 80 2.07 -10.32 -3.73
N LEU A 81 3.01 -10.81 -2.92
CA LEU A 81 4.31 -10.16 -2.76
C LEU A 81 5.09 -9.99 -4.08
N PRO A 82 5.12 -10.96 -5.03
CA PRO A 82 5.75 -10.77 -6.32
C PRO A 82 5.12 -9.63 -7.16
N GLU A 83 3.79 -9.51 -7.13
CA GLU A 83 3.06 -8.46 -7.85
C GLU A 83 3.40 -7.08 -7.30
N LEU A 84 3.41 -6.94 -5.96
CA LEU A 84 3.82 -5.69 -5.31
C LEU A 84 5.27 -5.32 -5.63
N LYS A 85 6.18 -6.28 -5.77
CA LYS A 85 7.56 -6.01 -6.21
C LYS A 85 7.59 -5.40 -7.61
N VAL A 86 6.84 -5.97 -8.55
CA VAL A 86 6.75 -5.44 -9.93
C VAL A 86 6.19 -4.02 -9.93
N LEU A 87 5.14 -3.74 -9.16
CA LEU A 87 4.55 -2.41 -9.04
C LEU A 87 5.55 -1.39 -8.44
N VAL A 88 6.25 -1.78 -7.39
CA VAL A 88 7.28 -0.95 -6.75
C VAL A 88 8.42 -0.65 -7.72
N ASP A 89 8.91 -1.66 -8.46
CA ASP A 89 9.97 -1.49 -9.45
C ASP A 89 9.53 -0.59 -10.61
N ALA A 90 8.30 -0.73 -11.09
CA ALA A 90 7.74 0.13 -12.13
C ALA A 90 7.71 1.61 -11.69
N ILE A 91 7.31 1.89 -10.45
CA ILE A 91 7.32 3.24 -9.89
C ILE A 91 8.75 3.73 -9.72
N ALA A 92 9.64 2.92 -9.13
CA ALA A 92 11.02 3.30 -8.84
C ALA A 92 11.85 3.55 -10.10
N SER A 93 11.56 2.87 -11.22
CA SER A 93 12.24 3.02 -12.50
C SER A 93 11.61 4.07 -13.42
N SER A 94 10.48 4.64 -13.03
CA SER A 94 9.77 5.64 -13.85
C SER A 94 10.57 6.94 -13.95
N LYS A 95 10.89 7.35 -15.17
CA LYS A 95 11.54 8.63 -15.46
C LYS A 95 10.60 9.84 -15.38
N PHE A 96 9.29 9.61 -15.28
CA PHE A 96 8.26 10.65 -15.23
C PHE A 96 7.89 11.07 -13.81
N ILE A 97 8.38 10.34 -12.80
CA ILE A 97 8.00 10.52 -11.41
C ILE A 97 9.23 10.97 -10.63
N THR A 98 9.11 12.08 -9.89
CA THR A 98 10.19 12.53 -9.01
C THR A 98 10.43 11.55 -7.87
N GLN A 99 11.61 11.58 -7.26
CA GLN A 99 11.94 10.75 -6.11
C GLN A 99 10.89 10.90 -5.00
N ARG A 100 10.54 12.13 -4.64
CA ARG A 100 9.53 12.40 -3.60
C ARG A 100 8.18 11.73 -3.91
N LYS A 101 7.71 11.86 -5.15
CA LYS A 101 6.43 11.27 -5.56
C LYS A 101 6.49 9.75 -5.65
N SER A 102 7.62 9.21 -6.10
CA SER A 102 7.88 7.77 -6.10
C SER A 102 7.80 7.20 -4.67
N GLU A 103 8.45 7.84 -3.69
CA GLU A 103 8.40 7.42 -2.27
C GLU A 103 6.98 7.50 -1.69
N GLU A 104 6.23 8.55 -2.02
CA GLU A 104 4.83 8.69 -1.62
C GLU A 104 3.95 7.57 -2.19
N LEU A 105 4.08 7.26 -3.49
CA LEU A 105 3.32 6.20 -4.15
C LEU A 105 3.69 4.82 -3.61
N ILE A 106 4.97 4.54 -3.43
CA ILE A 106 5.45 3.30 -2.83
C ILE A 106 4.91 3.15 -1.40
N THR A 107 4.92 4.22 -0.61
CA THR A 107 4.35 4.18 0.74
C THR A 107 2.87 3.81 0.73
N LYS A 108 2.09 4.30 -0.23
CA LYS A 108 0.69 3.89 -0.42
C LYS A 108 0.56 2.41 -0.80
N LEU A 109 1.40 1.90 -1.71
CA LEU A 109 1.42 0.47 -2.06
C LEU A 109 1.74 -0.41 -0.84
N LEU A 110 2.64 0.02 0.03
CA LEU A 110 2.99 -0.73 1.24
C LEU A 110 1.83 -0.89 2.22
N THR A 111 0.78 -0.05 2.14
CA THR A 111 -0.43 -0.23 2.97
C THR A 111 -1.34 -1.37 2.49
N LEU A 112 -1.09 -1.92 1.30
CA LEU A 112 -1.90 -2.99 0.68
C LEU A 112 -1.45 -4.40 1.10
N THR A 113 -0.49 -4.53 2.00
CA THR A 113 0.05 -5.80 2.44
C THR A 113 0.43 -5.79 3.93
N ASN A 114 0.78 -6.95 4.47
CA ASN A 114 1.17 -7.08 5.87
C ASN A 114 2.58 -6.53 6.16
N SER A 115 2.87 -6.31 7.44
CA SER A 115 4.14 -5.72 7.92
C SER A 115 5.38 -6.51 7.54
N ARG A 116 5.30 -7.84 7.40
CA ARG A 116 6.41 -8.71 6.98
C ARG A 116 6.77 -8.47 5.52
N ASN A 117 5.77 -8.39 4.66
CA ASN A 117 5.95 -8.08 3.25
C ASN A 117 6.45 -6.65 3.04
N VAL A 118 5.97 -5.69 3.83
CA VAL A 118 6.51 -4.31 3.88
C VAL A 118 8.03 -4.32 4.13
N ALA A 119 8.50 -5.11 5.11
CA ALA A 119 9.92 -5.19 5.42
C ALA A 119 10.74 -5.82 4.26
N LYS A 120 10.17 -6.82 3.55
CA LYS A 120 10.79 -7.41 2.36
C LYS A 120 10.85 -6.41 1.20
N LEU A 121 9.75 -5.69 0.93
CA LEU A 121 9.65 -4.68 -0.13
C LEU A 121 10.60 -3.50 0.11
N ARG A 122 10.69 -2.99 1.33
CA ARG A 122 11.63 -1.90 1.66
C ARG A 122 13.07 -2.28 1.36
N ARG A 123 13.51 -3.49 1.73
CA ARG A 123 14.87 -3.98 1.40
C ARG A 123 15.11 -4.06 -0.11
N HIS A 124 14.11 -4.46 -0.86
CA HIS A 124 14.17 -4.52 -2.33
C HIS A 124 14.34 -3.13 -2.96
N ILE A 125 13.61 -2.14 -2.49
CA ILE A 125 13.67 -0.74 -2.97
C ILE A 125 15.07 -0.14 -2.79
N TYR A 126 15.73 -0.38 -1.65
CA TYR A 126 17.08 0.15 -1.38
C TYR A 126 18.17 -0.46 -2.26
N ALA A 127 17.93 -1.66 -2.82
CA ALA A 127 18.89 -2.33 -3.70
C ALA A 127 18.81 -1.86 -5.17
N ALA A 128 17.69 -1.25 -5.58
CA ALA A 128 17.50 -0.73 -6.93
C ALA A 128 18.07 0.68 -7.04
N GLY A 129 19.10 0.87 -7.87
CA GLY A 129 19.64 2.20 -8.19
C GLY A 129 18.55 3.05 -8.87
N ARG A 130 18.29 4.26 -8.36
CA ARG A 130 17.24 5.15 -8.88
C ARG A 130 17.79 6.09 -9.94
N VAL A 131 17.02 6.26 -11.03
CA VAL A 131 17.17 7.39 -11.96
C VAL A 131 16.21 8.48 -11.49
N GLU A 132 16.74 9.63 -11.11
CA GLU A 132 15.95 10.75 -10.57
C GLU A 132 15.40 11.63 -11.70
N SER A 133 14.14 12.07 -11.56
CA SER A 133 13.56 13.15 -12.34
C SER A 133 13.36 14.36 -11.43
N GLU A 134 13.73 15.55 -11.90
CA GLU A 134 13.52 16.81 -11.16
C GLU A 134 12.14 17.43 -11.45
N ASN A 135 11.42 16.93 -12.47
CA ASN A 135 10.14 17.52 -12.88
C ASN A 135 8.96 16.94 -12.08
N GLU A 136 8.52 17.63 -11.04
CA GLU A 136 7.36 17.27 -10.22
C GLU A 136 6.03 17.26 -10.97
N HIS A 137 5.94 17.89 -12.14
CA HIS A 137 4.72 17.98 -12.93
C HIS A 137 4.59 16.91 -14.00
N GLY A 138 5.61 16.09 -14.20
CA GLY A 138 5.64 15.13 -15.30
C GLY A 138 4.42 14.22 -15.39
N TYR A 139 3.95 13.65 -14.27
CA TYR A 139 2.80 12.76 -14.30
C TYR A 139 1.45 13.48 -14.50
N TYR A 140 1.33 14.74 -14.05
CA TYR A 140 0.15 15.57 -14.34
C TYR A 140 0.08 15.94 -15.82
N ILE A 141 1.23 16.15 -16.46
CA ILE A 141 1.30 16.40 -17.91
C ILE A 141 0.81 15.18 -18.69
N VAL A 142 1.25 13.98 -18.30
CA VAL A 142 0.77 12.72 -18.90
C VAL A 142 -0.74 12.56 -18.72
N ASP A 143 -1.27 12.85 -17.55
CA ASP A 143 -2.70 12.79 -17.26
C ASP A 143 -3.49 13.78 -18.13
N ALA A 144 -3.06 15.02 -18.21
CA ALA A 144 -3.67 16.05 -19.07
C ALA A 144 -3.66 15.67 -20.57
N ILE A 145 -2.58 15.02 -21.05
CA ILE A 145 -2.49 14.52 -22.43
C ILE A 145 -3.53 13.39 -22.63
N ASN A 146 -3.62 12.44 -21.71
CA ASN A 146 -4.60 11.36 -21.81
C ASN A 146 -6.05 11.89 -21.79
N GLU A 147 -6.36 12.83 -20.88
CA GLU A 147 -7.67 13.48 -20.86
C GLU A 147 -8.00 14.18 -22.19
N ALA A 148 -7.02 14.86 -22.79
CA ALA A 148 -7.21 15.51 -24.09
C ALA A 148 -7.48 14.49 -25.21
N ILE A 149 -6.79 13.33 -25.19
CA ILE A 149 -7.02 12.22 -26.13
C ILE A 149 -8.44 11.68 -25.96
N ASP A 150 -8.84 11.35 -24.73
CA ASP A 150 -10.15 10.76 -24.42
C ASP A 150 -11.30 11.71 -24.79
N THR A 151 -11.12 12.99 -24.56
CA THR A 151 -12.11 14.05 -24.88
C THR A 151 -11.98 14.60 -26.30
N LYS A 152 -11.04 14.09 -27.11
CA LYS A 152 -10.74 14.54 -28.48
C LYS A 152 -10.47 16.06 -28.57
N ARG A 153 -9.79 16.61 -27.58
CA ARG A 153 -9.39 18.03 -27.54
C ARG A 153 -7.96 18.22 -28.06
N LYS A 154 -7.69 19.41 -28.56
CA LYS A 154 -6.32 19.83 -28.86
C LYS A 154 -5.62 20.19 -27.56
N ILE A 155 -4.30 19.96 -27.51
CA ILE A 155 -3.42 20.45 -26.44
C ILE A 155 -2.57 21.59 -27.00
N SER A 156 -2.18 22.51 -26.12
CA SER A 156 -1.17 23.53 -26.39
C SER A 156 -0.11 23.43 -25.31
N PHE A 157 1.15 23.46 -25.67
CA PHE A 157 2.26 23.31 -24.73
C PHE A 157 3.46 24.16 -25.11
N TYR A 158 4.29 24.49 -24.13
CA TYR A 158 5.59 25.09 -24.33
C TYR A 158 6.66 24.02 -24.30
N TYR A 159 7.44 23.93 -25.36
CA TYR A 159 8.61 23.07 -25.37
C TYR A 159 9.80 23.84 -24.81
N THR A 160 10.49 23.26 -23.81
CA THR A 160 11.66 23.87 -23.19
C THR A 160 12.90 23.07 -23.50
N ASP A 161 14.01 23.76 -23.68
CA ASP A 161 15.33 23.17 -23.87
C ASP A 161 16.34 23.88 -22.97
N PHE A 162 17.56 23.35 -22.89
CA PHE A 162 18.64 23.93 -22.11
C PHE A 162 19.74 24.45 -23.04
N ASP A 163 20.23 25.64 -22.74
CA ASP A 163 21.41 26.19 -23.43
C ASP A 163 22.71 25.54 -22.93
N ILE A 164 23.85 25.96 -23.51
CA ILE A 164 25.19 25.48 -23.15
C ILE A 164 25.53 25.77 -21.68
N ALA A 165 24.94 26.81 -21.10
CA ALA A 165 25.09 27.20 -19.71
C ALA A 165 24.09 26.47 -18.77
N LYS A 166 23.32 25.48 -19.29
CA LYS A 166 22.25 24.74 -18.59
C LYS A 166 21.11 25.64 -18.08
N GLN A 167 20.88 26.76 -18.73
CA GLN A 167 19.69 27.59 -18.46
C GLN A 167 18.52 27.11 -19.33
N CYS A 168 17.35 26.92 -18.68
CA CYS A 168 16.14 26.51 -19.35
C CYS A 168 15.55 27.67 -20.15
N TYR A 169 15.22 27.46 -21.41
CA TYR A 169 14.52 28.44 -22.24
C TYR A 169 13.36 27.80 -23.00
N VAL A 170 12.36 28.61 -23.38
CA VAL A 170 11.20 28.18 -24.17
C VAL A 170 11.59 28.27 -25.65
N THR A 171 11.40 27.17 -26.38
CA THR A 171 11.63 27.19 -27.85
C THR A 171 10.47 27.87 -28.58
N ASN A 172 10.55 27.98 -29.93
CA ASN A 172 9.54 28.59 -30.77
C ASN A 172 9.29 30.08 -30.42
N ASP A 173 10.39 30.84 -30.14
CA ASP A 173 10.34 32.28 -29.80
C ASP A 173 9.36 32.61 -28.65
N GLY A 174 9.17 31.65 -27.71
CA GLY A 174 8.26 31.83 -26.58
C GLY A 174 6.77 31.60 -26.89
N ASN A 175 6.43 31.12 -28.10
CA ASN A 175 5.05 30.80 -28.47
C ASN A 175 4.72 29.33 -28.17
N PRO A 176 3.47 29.00 -27.80
CA PRO A 176 3.05 27.61 -27.61
C PRO A 176 2.96 26.88 -28.96
N TYR A 177 3.14 25.56 -28.89
CA TYR A 177 2.90 24.64 -30.01
C TYR A 177 1.46 24.20 -30.02
#